data_bf96336d82d50970c4ee8441b5f772ec
#
_entry.id   bf96336d82d50970c4ee8441b5f772ec
#
_cell.length_a   1.000
_cell.length_b   1.000
_cell.length_c   1.000
_cell.angle_alpha   90.00
_cell.angle_beta   90.00
_cell.angle_gamma   90.00
#
_symmetry.space_group_name_H-M   'P 1'
#
loop_
_entity.id
_entity.type
_entity.pdbx_description
1 polymer ?
#
loop_
_entity_poly.entity_id
_entity_poly.type
_entity_poly.pdbx_seq_one_letter_code
_entity_poly.pdbx_strand_id
1 'polypeptide(L)'
;ANRVAIINSFEPAIVYCFSIALLGTILTLQQFLGFVIVITALLIIAYEKDDGDIATSVKKQGMTLQIFAVILSSFGIVIMKPVLSKVGEDIITQLWITAFRLFPGFIVAWLIFLFQNNKSKLLQPLKKSHILWKIIISSGMGTFIALSFWIIGYAYIEKPPIASILGQTSVIFIAFLAWLILNE
;
A
#
# COMPACT_ATOMS: atom_id res chain seq x y z
N ALA A 1 6.39 -0.19 -15.15
CA ALA A 1 5.34 -0.47 -14.17
C ALA A 1 5.53 -1.82 -13.48
N ASN A 2 5.89 -2.87 -14.21
CA ASN A 2 5.90 -4.26 -13.75
C ASN A 2 6.93 -4.59 -12.67
N ARG A 3 8.14 -4.03 -12.73
CA ARG A 3 9.18 -4.27 -11.72
C ARG A 3 8.77 -3.77 -10.34
N VAL A 4 8.01 -2.69 -10.28
CA VAL A 4 7.45 -2.16 -9.03
C VAL A 4 6.41 -3.14 -8.46
N ALA A 5 5.56 -3.72 -9.30
CA ALA A 5 4.59 -4.73 -8.91
C ALA A 5 5.27 -5.99 -8.34
N ILE A 6 6.36 -6.45 -8.97
CA ILE A 6 7.17 -7.58 -8.48
C ILE A 6 7.73 -7.26 -7.08
N ILE A 7 8.30 -6.08 -6.88
CA ILE A 7 8.84 -5.68 -5.57
C ILE A 7 7.72 -5.63 -4.51
N ASN A 8 6.56 -5.09 -4.86
CA ASN A 8 5.41 -5.04 -3.95
C ASN A 8 4.88 -6.44 -3.58
N SER A 9 4.99 -7.42 -4.49
CA SER A 9 4.58 -8.80 -4.21
C SER A 9 5.40 -9.45 -3.09
N PHE A 10 6.58 -8.92 -2.77
CA PHE A 10 7.39 -9.37 -1.63
C PHE A 10 7.00 -8.71 -0.30
N GLU A 11 6.12 -7.71 -0.27
CA GLU A 11 5.70 -7.04 0.95
C GLU A 11 5.22 -8.03 2.04
N PRO A 12 4.35 -9.03 1.77
CA PRO A 12 3.95 -10.00 2.78
C PRO A 12 5.12 -10.81 3.36
N ALA A 13 6.14 -11.13 2.53
CA ALA A 13 7.33 -11.84 2.99
C ALA A 13 8.16 -11.00 3.96
N ILE A 14 8.34 -9.72 3.66
CA ILE A 14 9.05 -8.77 4.52
C ILE A 14 8.27 -8.54 5.82
N VAL A 15 6.94 -8.40 5.75
CA VAL A 15 6.05 -8.33 6.92
C VAL A 15 6.21 -9.56 7.79
N TYR A 16 6.30 -10.76 7.20
CA TYR A 16 6.50 -11.99 7.96
C TYR A 16 7.86 -12.02 8.67
N CYS A 17 8.94 -11.64 8.00
CA CYS A 17 10.26 -11.52 8.62
C CYS A 17 10.25 -10.56 9.82
N PHE A 18 9.67 -9.38 9.67
CA PHE A 18 9.55 -8.43 10.78
C PHE A 18 8.61 -8.93 11.89
N SER A 19 7.55 -9.66 11.55
CA SER A 19 6.63 -10.23 12.54
C SER A 19 7.29 -11.29 13.40
N ILE A 20 8.16 -12.11 12.83
CA ILE A 20 8.98 -13.04 13.61
C ILE A 20 9.94 -12.28 14.52
N ALA A 21 10.67 -11.31 13.97
CA ALA A 21 11.72 -10.61 14.69
C ALA A 21 11.20 -9.73 15.84
N LEU A 22 10.05 -9.04 15.63
CA LEU A 22 9.53 -8.04 16.56
C LEU A 22 8.40 -8.58 17.46
N LEU A 23 7.57 -9.50 16.95
CA LEU A 23 6.37 -9.99 17.63
C LEU A 23 6.46 -11.48 18.00
N GLY A 24 7.49 -12.18 17.55
CA GLY A 24 7.60 -13.65 17.72
C GLY A 24 6.49 -14.44 17.03
N THR A 25 5.80 -13.84 16.04
CA THR A 25 4.64 -14.43 15.39
C THR A 25 5.06 -15.48 14.38
N ILE A 26 4.67 -16.75 14.63
CA ILE A 26 4.93 -17.86 13.72
C ILE A 26 3.63 -18.28 13.04
N LEU A 27 3.69 -18.51 11.72
CA LEU A 27 2.59 -19.05 10.95
C LEU A 27 2.46 -20.56 11.18
N THR A 28 1.23 -21.06 11.22
CA THR A 28 0.99 -22.52 11.16
C THR A 28 1.36 -23.06 9.79
N LEU A 29 1.57 -24.38 9.68
CA LEU A 29 1.92 -25.01 8.40
C LEU A 29 0.90 -24.69 7.29
N GLN A 30 -0.40 -24.71 7.61
CA GLN A 30 -1.44 -24.36 6.65
C GLN A 30 -1.39 -22.90 6.22
N GLN A 31 -1.16 -21.97 7.17
CA GLN A 31 -1.00 -20.55 6.90
C GLN A 31 0.25 -20.30 6.04
N PHE A 32 1.34 -21.01 6.31
CA PHE A 32 2.57 -20.89 5.53
C PHE A 32 2.41 -21.43 4.11
N LEU A 33 1.71 -22.54 3.90
CA LEU A 33 1.39 -23.03 2.56
C LEU A 33 0.54 -22.03 1.77
N GLY A 34 -0.52 -21.50 2.38
CA GLY A 34 -1.33 -20.44 1.78
C GLY A 34 -0.51 -19.19 1.43
N PHE A 35 0.40 -18.78 2.30
CA PHE A 35 1.32 -17.69 2.09
C PHE A 35 2.21 -17.90 0.86
N VAL A 36 2.82 -19.07 0.69
CA VAL A 36 3.66 -19.40 -0.46
C VAL A 36 2.85 -19.40 -1.76
N ILE A 37 1.64 -19.95 -1.74
CA ILE A 37 0.74 -19.98 -2.91
C ILE A 37 0.41 -18.55 -3.35
N VAL A 38 0.04 -17.67 -2.42
CA VAL A 38 -0.33 -16.28 -2.76
C VAL A 38 0.86 -15.51 -3.31
N ILE A 39 2.04 -15.61 -2.69
CA ILE A 39 3.24 -14.94 -3.23
C ILE A 39 3.58 -15.45 -4.63
N THR A 40 3.50 -16.76 -4.85
CA THR A 40 3.77 -17.34 -6.18
C THR A 40 2.76 -16.81 -7.20
N ALA A 41 1.48 -16.76 -6.87
CA ALA A 41 0.44 -16.20 -7.73
C ALA A 41 0.70 -14.72 -8.06
N LEU A 42 1.07 -13.91 -7.07
CA LEU A 42 1.40 -12.49 -7.25
C LEU A 42 2.62 -12.30 -8.17
N LEU A 43 3.64 -13.14 -8.02
CA LEU A 43 4.83 -13.10 -8.88
C LEU A 43 4.50 -13.47 -10.33
N ILE A 44 3.60 -14.44 -10.54
CA ILE A 44 3.14 -14.82 -11.88
C ILE A 44 2.37 -13.65 -12.52
N ILE A 45 1.44 -13.03 -11.78
CA ILE A 45 0.66 -11.87 -12.27
C ILE A 45 1.58 -10.66 -12.54
N ALA A 46 2.57 -10.43 -11.69
CA ALA A 46 3.49 -9.31 -11.83
C ALA A 46 4.56 -9.55 -12.92
N TYR A 47 4.72 -10.80 -13.39
CA TYR A 47 5.71 -11.14 -14.41
C TYR A 47 5.17 -10.77 -15.79
N GLU A 48 5.60 -9.61 -16.27
CA GLU A 48 5.31 -9.12 -17.61
C GLU A 48 6.61 -8.61 -18.25
N LYS A 49 6.73 -8.74 -19.55
CA LYS A 49 7.93 -8.34 -20.29
C LYS A 49 8.10 -6.82 -20.28
N ASP A 50 9.28 -6.35 -19.94
CA ASP A 50 9.61 -4.93 -19.88
C ASP A 50 10.00 -4.42 -21.28
N ASP A 51 9.07 -3.80 -21.99
CA ASP A 51 9.30 -3.24 -23.33
C ASP A 51 9.64 -1.73 -23.31
N GLY A 52 10.01 -1.18 -22.16
CA GLY A 52 10.19 0.27 -22.00
C GLY A 52 11.62 0.78 -22.23
N ASP A 53 11.76 1.82 -23.04
CA ASP A 53 12.97 2.58 -23.41
C ASP A 53 13.50 3.53 -22.30
N ILE A 54 13.30 3.20 -21.01
CA ILE A 54 13.78 4.04 -19.92
C ILE A 54 15.24 3.73 -19.60
N ALA A 55 16.06 4.76 -19.42
CA ALA A 55 17.47 4.62 -19.09
C ALA A 55 17.69 3.72 -17.88
N THR A 56 18.64 2.79 -17.97
CA THR A 56 18.92 1.78 -16.94
C THR A 56 19.23 2.38 -15.57
N SER A 57 19.88 3.54 -15.52
CA SER A 57 20.18 4.25 -14.29
C SER A 57 18.93 4.71 -13.55
N VAL A 58 17.94 5.28 -14.25
CA VAL A 58 16.67 5.72 -13.69
C VAL A 58 15.85 4.53 -13.19
N LYS A 59 15.83 3.44 -13.98
CA LYS A 59 15.18 2.18 -13.56
C LYS A 59 15.79 1.65 -12.25
N LYS A 60 17.12 1.61 -12.15
CA LYS A 60 17.83 1.12 -10.95
C LYS A 60 17.51 1.98 -9.73
N GLN A 61 17.55 3.31 -9.87
CA GLN A 61 17.22 4.24 -8.79
C GLN A 61 15.77 4.07 -8.32
N GLY A 62 14.81 3.97 -9.25
CA GLY A 62 13.40 3.73 -8.92
C GLY A 62 13.19 2.41 -8.18
N MET A 63 13.85 1.32 -8.61
CA MET A 63 13.78 0.02 -7.92
C MET A 63 14.35 0.09 -6.51
N THR A 64 15.49 0.76 -6.31
CA THR A 64 16.10 0.92 -4.99
C THR A 64 15.18 1.69 -4.04
N LEU A 65 14.58 2.79 -4.51
CA LEU A 65 13.61 3.56 -3.73
C LEU A 65 12.37 2.73 -3.38
N GLN A 66 11.89 1.91 -4.32
CA GLN A 66 10.73 1.04 -4.09
C GLN A 66 11.03 -0.05 -3.05
N ILE A 67 12.19 -0.69 -3.12
CA ILE A 67 12.59 -1.67 -2.10
C ILE A 67 12.63 -1.03 -0.72
N PHE A 68 13.22 0.17 -0.62
CA PHE A 68 13.27 0.90 0.64
C PHE A 68 11.87 1.29 1.15
N ALA A 69 10.99 1.72 0.26
CA ALA A 69 9.60 2.05 0.59
C ALA A 69 8.84 0.82 1.13
N VAL A 70 8.99 -0.35 0.49
CA VAL A 70 8.33 -1.60 0.92
C VAL A 70 8.86 -2.06 2.28
N ILE A 71 10.17 -1.95 2.53
CA ILE A 71 10.76 -2.28 3.84
C ILE A 71 10.19 -1.38 4.93
N LEU A 72 10.15 -0.05 4.71
CA LEU A 72 9.60 0.90 5.68
C LEU A 72 8.10 0.69 5.91
N SER A 73 7.33 0.44 4.84
CA SER A 73 5.89 0.14 4.92
C SER A 73 5.66 -1.12 5.75
N SER A 74 6.37 -2.20 5.46
CA SER A 74 6.28 -3.49 6.16
C SER A 74 6.61 -3.35 7.65
N PHE A 75 7.67 -2.60 7.97
CA PHE A 75 8.05 -2.30 9.35
C PHE A 75 6.95 -1.53 10.08
N GLY A 76 6.39 -0.49 9.43
CA GLY A 76 5.29 0.31 9.98
C GLY A 76 4.03 -0.52 10.25
N ILE A 77 3.68 -1.45 9.34
CA ILE A 77 2.55 -2.37 9.50
C ILE A 77 2.73 -3.23 10.76
N VAL A 78 3.92 -3.81 10.95
CA VAL A 78 4.19 -4.71 12.08
C VAL A 78 4.18 -3.96 13.42
N ILE A 79 4.81 -2.78 13.49
CA ILE A 79 4.83 -1.97 14.73
C ILE A 79 3.44 -1.47 15.10
N MET A 80 2.58 -1.21 14.14
CA MET A 80 1.21 -0.75 14.40
C MET A 80 0.36 -1.82 15.10
N LYS A 81 0.64 -3.12 14.94
CA LYS A 81 -0.19 -4.20 15.47
C LYS A 81 -0.36 -4.16 17.00
N PRO A 82 0.68 -4.01 17.83
CA PRO A 82 0.51 -3.89 19.27
C PRO A 82 -0.34 -2.68 19.70
N VAL A 83 -0.27 -1.60 18.95
CA VAL A 83 -1.11 -0.42 19.20
C VAL A 83 -2.57 -0.73 18.92
N LEU A 84 -2.86 -1.32 17.76
CA LEU A 84 -4.23 -1.69 17.38
C LEU A 84 -4.83 -2.74 18.32
N SER A 85 -4.04 -3.70 18.80
CA SER A 85 -4.52 -4.70 19.75
C SER A 85 -4.91 -4.09 21.12
N LYS A 86 -4.29 -2.98 21.51
CA LYS A 86 -4.66 -2.24 22.75
C LYS A 86 -5.93 -1.41 22.58
N VAL A 87 -6.16 -0.89 21.38
CA VAL A 87 -7.35 -0.09 21.06
C VAL A 87 -8.60 -0.97 20.96
N GLY A 88 -8.43 -2.24 20.59
CA GLY A 88 -9.53 -3.20 20.44
C GLY A 88 -10.54 -2.76 19.37
N GLU A 89 -11.84 -2.81 19.71
CA GLU A 89 -12.95 -2.56 18.78
C GLU A 89 -13.39 -1.10 18.70
N ASP A 90 -12.67 -0.16 19.34
CA ASP A 90 -13.05 1.26 19.30
C ASP A 90 -12.77 1.87 17.91
N ILE A 91 -13.81 1.91 17.09
CA ILE A 91 -13.77 2.43 15.71
C ILE A 91 -13.34 3.90 15.70
N ILE A 92 -13.73 4.71 16.68
CA ILE A 92 -13.37 6.13 16.72
C ILE A 92 -11.86 6.28 16.85
N THR A 93 -11.25 5.56 17.76
CA THR A 93 -9.79 5.57 17.94
C THR A 93 -9.07 5.00 16.70
N GLN A 94 -9.61 3.98 16.05
CA GLN A 94 -9.04 3.44 14.78
C GLN A 94 -9.09 4.47 13.65
N LEU A 95 -10.15 5.27 13.55
CA LEU A 95 -10.23 6.40 12.59
C LEU A 95 -9.19 7.48 12.90
N TRP A 96 -8.98 7.80 14.19
CA TRP A 96 -7.92 8.71 14.59
C TRP A 96 -6.53 8.18 14.23
N ILE A 97 -6.25 6.90 14.42
CA ILE A 97 -5.00 6.26 14.00
C ILE A 97 -4.81 6.40 12.48
N THR A 98 -5.89 6.24 11.70
CA THR A 98 -5.86 6.46 10.25
C THR A 98 -5.46 7.88 9.90
N ALA A 99 -6.07 8.88 10.54
CA ALA A 99 -5.76 10.28 10.31
C ALA A 99 -4.30 10.61 10.69
N PHE A 100 -3.84 10.14 11.84
CA PHE A 100 -2.45 10.32 12.27
C PHE A 100 -1.44 9.66 11.34
N ARG A 101 -1.76 8.51 10.76
CA ARG A 101 -0.90 7.84 9.79
C ARG A 101 -0.75 8.63 8.48
N LEU A 102 -1.81 9.33 8.05
CA LEU A 102 -1.77 10.16 6.84
C LEU A 102 -1.06 11.51 7.06
N PHE A 103 -1.03 12.00 8.28
CA PHE A 103 -0.52 13.33 8.60
C PHE A 103 0.95 13.56 8.21
N PRO A 104 1.91 12.67 8.50
CA PRO A 104 3.30 12.84 8.06
C PRO A 104 3.42 12.89 6.53
N GLY A 105 2.67 12.03 5.82
CA GLY A 105 2.64 12.03 4.37
C GLY A 105 2.11 13.35 3.78
N PHE A 106 1.09 13.92 4.41
CA PHE A 106 0.56 15.23 4.07
C PHE A 106 1.60 16.35 4.24
N ILE A 107 2.31 16.36 5.39
CA ILE A 107 3.37 17.34 5.64
C ILE A 107 4.47 17.23 4.58
N VAL A 108 4.97 16.03 4.31
CA VAL A 108 6.04 15.81 3.32
C VAL A 108 5.58 16.22 1.92
N ALA A 109 4.36 15.89 1.53
CA ALA A 109 3.80 16.30 0.24
C ALA A 109 3.72 17.83 0.11
N TRP A 110 3.31 18.53 1.17
CA TRP A 110 3.30 20.00 1.21
C TRP A 110 4.69 20.59 1.14
N LEU A 111 5.67 20.03 1.87
CA LEU A 111 7.05 20.48 1.79
C LEU A 111 7.61 20.34 0.37
N ILE A 112 7.42 19.17 -0.26
CA ILE A 112 7.85 18.95 -1.65
C ILE A 112 7.19 19.97 -2.58
N PHE A 113 5.87 20.22 -2.43
CA PHE A 113 5.15 21.19 -3.22
C PHE A 113 5.70 22.61 -3.04
N LEU A 114 6.09 23.01 -1.82
CA LEU A 114 6.66 24.32 -1.54
C LEU A 114 8.01 24.55 -2.24
N PHE A 115 8.79 23.49 -2.45
CA PHE A 115 10.08 23.57 -3.17
C PHE A 115 9.93 23.43 -4.70
N GLN A 116 8.72 23.17 -5.22
CA GLN A 116 8.50 23.02 -6.66
C GLN A 116 8.47 24.36 -7.38
N ASN A 117 9.25 24.49 -8.48
CA ASN A 117 9.34 25.73 -9.24
C ASN A 117 8.09 26.03 -10.08
N ASN A 118 7.30 25.02 -10.48
CA ASN A 118 6.16 25.13 -11.39
C ASN A 118 4.80 25.01 -10.69
N LYS A 119 4.63 25.59 -9.50
CA LYS A 119 3.40 25.51 -8.66
C LYS A 119 2.13 25.87 -9.45
N SER A 120 2.19 26.94 -10.25
CA SER A 120 1.04 27.40 -11.01
C SER A 120 0.52 26.37 -12.02
N LYS A 121 1.42 25.65 -12.71
CA LYS A 121 1.05 24.59 -13.65
C LYS A 121 0.47 23.37 -12.91
N LEU A 122 1.01 23.02 -11.75
CA LEU A 122 0.51 21.90 -10.94
C LEU A 122 -0.88 22.17 -10.38
N LEU A 123 -1.21 23.42 -10.04
CA LEU A 123 -2.52 23.82 -9.53
C LEU A 123 -3.55 24.10 -10.63
N GLN A 124 -3.13 24.19 -11.90
CA GLN A 124 -4.02 24.50 -13.00
C GLN A 124 -5.22 23.53 -13.14
N PRO A 125 -5.06 22.20 -12.99
CA PRO A 125 -6.21 21.28 -13.03
C PRO A 125 -7.23 21.53 -11.93
N LEU A 126 -6.80 22.01 -10.75
CA LEU A 126 -7.69 22.29 -9.62
C LEU A 126 -8.61 23.49 -9.83
N LYS A 127 -8.28 24.38 -10.79
CA LYS A 127 -9.14 25.51 -11.16
C LYS A 127 -10.42 25.10 -11.88
N LYS A 128 -10.45 23.87 -12.45
CA LYS A 128 -11.64 23.32 -13.11
C LYS A 128 -12.51 22.58 -12.09
N SER A 129 -13.67 23.13 -11.75
CA SER A 129 -14.59 22.57 -10.73
C SER A 129 -14.88 21.07 -10.94
N HIS A 130 -15.15 20.64 -12.16
CA HIS A 130 -15.41 19.24 -12.48
C HIS A 130 -14.21 18.31 -12.18
N ILE A 131 -12.97 18.77 -12.39
CA ILE A 131 -11.76 18.00 -12.09
C ILE A 131 -11.52 18.01 -10.58
N LEU A 132 -11.73 19.15 -9.92
CA LEU A 132 -11.58 19.28 -8.48
C LEU A 132 -12.47 18.28 -7.72
N TRP A 133 -13.75 18.17 -8.08
CA TRP A 133 -14.66 17.20 -7.45
C TRP A 133 -14.22 15.76 -7.67
N LYS A 134 -13.76 15.40 -8.85
CA LYS A 134 -13.21 14.06 -9.11
C LYS A 134 -12.00 13.77 -8.24
N ILE A 135 -11.09 14.73 -8.08
CA ILE A 135 -9.90 14.58 -7.23
C ILE A 135 -10.31 14.42 -5.76
N ILE A 136 -11.25 15.25 -5.26
CA ILE A 136 -11.71 15.17 -3.86
C ILE A 136 -12.36 13.81 -3.57
N ILE A 137 -13.29 13.37 -4.42
CA ILE A 137 -13.96 12.09 -4.25
C ILE A 137 -12.96 10.92 -4.34
N SER A 138 -12.12 10.93 -5.37
CA SER A 138 -11.12 9.87 -5.58
C SER A 138 -10.12 9.80 -4.41
N SER A 139 -9.63 10.95 -3.93
CA SER A 139 -8.72 10.99 -2.78
C SER A 139 -9.41 10.58 -1.48
N GLY A 140 -10.63 11.06 -1.24
CA GLY A 140 -11.38 10.71 -0.04
C GLY A 140 -11.67 9.21 0.03
N MET A 141 -12.18 8.64 -1.06
CA MET A 141 -12.48 7.21 -1.13
C MET A 141 -11.21 6.36 -1.17
N GLY A 142 -10.27 6.68 -2.03
CA GLY A 142 -9.09 5.84 -2.28
C GLY A 142 -8.02 5.95 -1.18
N THR A 143 -7.99 7.06 -0.44
CA THR A 143 -6.97 7.24 0.61
C THR A 143 -7.57 7.06 2.01
N PHE A 144 -8.46 7.96 2.42
CA PHE A 144 -8.94 7.94 3.81
C PHE A 144 -9.90 6.77 4.09
N ILE A 145 -10.94 6.61 3.27
CA ILE A 145 -11.96 5.56 3.50
C ILE A 145 -11.33 4.17 3.31
N ALA A 146 -10.59 3.97 2.23
CA ALA A 146 -9.93 2.69 1.97
C ALA A 146 -8.93 2.31 3.08
N LEU A 147 -8.12 3.27 3.54
CA LEU A 147 -7.17 3.05 4.63
C LEU A 147 -7.88 2.80 5.96
N SER A 148 -9.01 3.48 6.22
CA SER A 148 -9.81 3.24 7.42
C SER A 148 -10.36 1.82 7.47
N PHE A 149 -10.96 1.34 6.37
CA PHE A 149 -11.42 -0.05 6.28
C PHE A 149 -10.26 -1.05 6.43
N TRP A 150 -9.10 -0.73 5.84
CA TRP A 150 -7.92 -1.57 5.97
C TRP A 150 -7.44 -1.65 7.44
N ILE A 151 -7.38 -0.52 8.15
CA ILE A 151 -6.96 -0.45 9.57
C ILE A 151 -7.96 -1.18 10.47
N ILE A 152 -9.27 -0.96 10.24
CA ILE A 152 -10.33 -1.68 10.95
C ILE A 152 -10.16 -3.19 10.75
N GLY A 153 -10.09 -3.65 9.51
CA GLY A 153 -9.87 -5.07 9.20
C GLY A 153 -8.58 -5.61 9.81
N TYR A 154 -7.50 -4.83 9.78
CA TYR A 154 -6.23 -5.21 10.37
C TYR A 154 -6.27 -5.33 11.90
N ALA A 155 -7.09 -4.53 12.58
CA ALA A 155 -7.27 -4.62 14.03
C ALA A 155 -7.79 -6.01 14.46
N TYR A 156 -8.70 -6.60 13.69
CA TYR A 156 -9.30 -7.92 13.97
C TYR A 156 -8.40 -9.11 13.62
N ILE A 157 -7.39 -8.93 12.79
CA ILE A 157 -6.50 -10.03 12.37
C ILE A 157 -5.33 -10.13 13.34
N GLU A 158 -5.19 -11.26 14.04
CA GLU A 158 -4.13 -11.45 15.05
C GLU A 158 -2.71 -11.35 14.47
N LYS A 159 -2.49 -11.95 13.30
CA LYS A 159 -1.15 -12.10 12.72
C LYS A 159 -0.94 -11.14 11.54
N PRO A 160 0.02 -10.19 11.64
CA PRO A 160 0.33 -9.22 10.57
C PRO A 160 0.55 -9.83 9.18
N PRO A 161 1.25 -10.97 9.03
CA PRO A 161 1.45 -11.57 7.70
C PRO A 161 0.15 -12.00 7.02
N ILE A 162 -0.84 -12.48 7.80
CA ILE A 162 -2.14 -12.86 7.25
C ILE A 162 -2.88 -11.64 6.73
N ALA A 163 -2.85 -10.54 7.48
CA ALA A 163 -3.46 -9.28 7.05
C ALA A 163 -2.80 -8.74 5.78
N SER A 164 -1.48 -8.82 5.68
CA SER A 164 -0.74 -8.40 4.48
C SER A 164 -1.13 -9.24 3.25
N ILE A 165 -1.27 -10.56 3.39
CA ILE A 165 -1.72 -11.45 2.31
C ILE A 165 -3.16 -11.10 1.89
N LEU A 166 -4.07 -10.93 2.85
CA LEU A 166 -5.45 -10.55 2.56
C LEU A 166 -5.51 -9.19 1.85
N GLY A 167 -4.65 -8.25 2.21
CA GLY A 167 -4.51 -6.98 1.50
C GLY A 167 -4.16 -7.15 0.02
N GLN A 168 -3.39 -8.17 -0.34
CA GLN A 168 -3.02 -8.45 -1.74
C GLN A 168 -4.19 -8.98 -2.58
N THR A 169 -5.28 -9.45 -1.97
CA THR A 169 -6.49 -9.85 -2.72
C THR A 169 -7.11 -8.66 -3.47
N SER A 170 -6.78 -7.43 -3.09
CA SER A 170 -7.17 -6.21 -3.82
C SER A 170 -6.76 -6.24 -5.30
N VAL A 171 -5.66 -6.92 -5.64
CA VAL A 171 -5.20 -7.08 -7.03
C VAL A 171 -6.25 -7.80 -7.87
N ILE A 172 -6.94 -8.80 -7.30
CA ILE A 172 -8.02 -9.54 -8.00
C ILE A 172 -9.18 -8.61 -8.31
N PHE A 173 -9.59 -7.79 -7.32
CA PHE A 173 -10.67 -6.82 -7.51
C PHE A 173 -10.31 -5.73 -8.51
N ILE A 174 -9.06 -5.26 -8.49
CA ILE A 174 -8.55 -4.28 -9.45
C ILE A 174 -8.61 -4.86 -10.87
N ALA A 175 -8.11 -6.09 -11.07
CA ALA A 175 -8.14 -6.75 -12.37
C ALA A 175 -9.58 -6.97 -12.87
N PHE A 176 -10.49 -7.42 -11.99
CA PHE A 176 -11.89 -7.59 -12.32
C PHE A 176 -12.58 -6.28 -12.70
N LEU A 177 -12.34 -5.21 -11.94
CA LEU A 177 -12.90 -3.88 -12.22
C LEU A 177 -12.30 -3.26 -13.50
N ALA A 178 -11.00 -3.47 -13.75
CA ALA A 178 -10.36 -3.01 -14.98
C ALA A 178 -11.00 -3.70 -16.19
N TRP A 179 -11.17 -5.02 -16.13
CA TRP A 179 -11.89 -5.77 -17.18
C TRP A 179 -13.32 -5.27 -17.41
N LEU A 180 -14.05 -5.00 -16.31
CA LEU A 180 -15.46 -4.59 -16.38
C LEU A 180 -15.64 -3.13 -16.89
N ILE A 181 -14.76 -2.20 -16.45
CA ILE A 181 -14.94 -0.76 -16.67
C ILE A 181 -14.12 -0.28 -17.88
N LEU A 182 -12.91 -0.79 -18.04
CA LEU A 182 -11.98 -0.37 -19.08
C LEU A 182 -12.03 -1.25 -20.32
N ASN A 183 -12.67 -2.42 -20.22
CA ASN A 183 -12.76 -3.41 -21.32
C ASN A 183 -11.37 -3.92 -21.76
N GLU A 184 -10.41 -3.96 -20.83
CA GLU A 184 -9.03 -4.44 -21.02
C GLU A 184 -8.86 -5.90 -20.60
#